data_51d5c41831280e4f12bf2520af0921cc
#
_entry.id   51d5c41831280e4f12bf2520af0921cc
#
_cell.length_a   1.000
_cell.length_b   1.000
_cell.length_c   1.000
_cell.angle_alpha   90.00
_cell.angle_beta   90.00
_cell.angle_gamma   90.00
#
_symmetry.space_group_name_H-M   'P 1'
#
loop_
_entity.id
_entity.type
_entity.pdbx_description
1 polymer ?
#
loop_
_entity_poly.entity_id
_entity_poly.type
_entity_poly.pdbx_seq_one_letter_code
_entity_poly.pdbx_strand_id
1 'polypeptide(L)'
;FRIHPRPQQTSTFLLSFSELDSAIEKRDAILHSVLRPMALEIVSPPAAASLGASGYVLSVRVSGSAGVLARYAKELGAGEALTEGAEASWWKSISEFSAEFIRRQPNGVVLRLSTKLTDTQAVFRLVSGPCISHAGSGVTFAYLTSWQALPALWHAAIQNGWSAAVEFAPEEKRIGQELWLL
;
A
#
# COMPACT_ATOMS: atom_id res chain seq x y z
N PHE A 1 -13.63 21.85 -14.28
CA PHE A 1 -13.53 20.37 -14.28
C PHE A 1 -12.65 19.98 -15.47
N ARG A 2 -11.45 19.44 -15.24
CA ARG A 2 -10.64 18.87 -16.33
C ARG A 2 -11.00 17.38 -16.45
N ILE A 3 -11.66 17.01 -17.54
CA ILE A 3 -11.92 15.62 -17.89
C ILE A 3 -10.68 15.13 -18.64
N HIS A 4 -9.95 14.19 -18.09
CA HIS A 4 -8.90 13.48 -18.80
C HIS A 4 -9.52 12.34 -19.61
N PRO A 5 -9.18 12.18 -20.90
CA PRO A 5 -9.64 11.02 -21.66
C PRO A 5 -9.13 9.73 -21.01
N ARG A 6 -9.92 8.65 -21.13
CA ARG A 6 -9.45 7.33 -20.66
C ARG A 6 -8.13 7.00 -21.35
N PRO A 7 -7.12 6.52 -20.61
CA PRO A 7 -5.88 6.09 -21.21
C PRO A 7 -6.13 4.95 -22.20
N GLN A 8 -5.39 4.92 -23.29
CA GLN A 8 -5.55 3.89 -24.32
C GLN A 8 -5.12 2.51 -23.79
N GLN A 9 -4.07 2.47 -22.98
CA GLN A 9 -3.53 1.26 -22.37
C GLN A 9 -3.06 1.56 -20.96
N THR A 10 -3.12 0.55 -20.11
CA THR A 10 -2.50 0.56 -18.78
C THR A 10 -1.58 -0.66 -18.62
N SER A 11 -0.63 -0.56 -17.74
CA SER A 11 0.22 -1.66 -17.33
C SER A 11 0.67 -1.45 -15.89
N THR A 12 0.83 -2.52 -15.15
CA THR A 12 1.37 -2.48 -13.79
C THR A 12 2.68 -3.25 -13.74
N PHE A 13 3.71 -2.61 -13.19
CA PHE A 13 5.00 -3.25 -12.93
C PHE A 13 5.07 -3.65 -11.47
N LEU A 14 5.37 -4.91 -11.19
CA LEU A 14 5.63 -5.44 -9.86
C LEU A 14 7.14 -5.56 -9.67
N LEU A 15 7.68 -4.78 -8.75
CA LEU A 15 9.09 -4.80 -8.38
C LEU A 15 9.20 -5.42 -7.00
N SER A 16 9.84 -6.59 -6.91
CA SER A 16 9.99 -7.32 -5.64
C SER A 16 11.37 -7.07 -5.03
N PHE A 17 11.40 -6.86 -3.71
CA PHE A 17 12.61 -6.59 -2.94
C PHE A 17 12.64 -7.51 -1.71
N SER A 18 13.84 -7.96 -1.33
CA SER A 18 14.07 -8.67 -0.06
C SER A 18 14.00 -7.73 1.14
N GLU A 19 14.40 -6.47 0.94
CA GLU A 19 14.52 -5.46 2.00
C GLU A 19 13.57 -4.29 1.77
N LEU A 20 12.99 -3.79 2.87
CA LEU A 20 12.12 -2.61 2.85
C LEU A 20 12.85 -1.38 2.34
N ASP A 21 14.09 -1.19 2.75
CA ASP A 21 14.89 -0.01 2.44
C ASP A 21 15.05 0.13 0.92
N SER A 22 15.33 -0.98 0.22
CA SER A 22 15.42 -1.00 -1.25
C SER A 22 14.09 -0.66 -1.95
N ALA A 23 12.95 -1.11 -1.39
CA ALA A 23 11.63 -0.75 -1.91
C ALA A 23 11.34 0.74 -1.72
N ILE A 24 11.69 1.32 -0.56
CA ILE A 24 11.55 2.74 -0.26
C ILE A 24 12.46 3.59 -1.17
N GLU A 25 13.72 3.22 -1.32
CA GLU A 25 14.66 3.92 -2.23
C GLU A 25 14.14 3.93 -3.67
N LYS A 26 13.63 2.79 -4.16
CA LYS A 26 13.06 2.72 -5.50
C LYS A 26 11.81 3.60 -5.63
N ARG A 27 10.91 3.59 -4.63
CA ARG A 27 9.76 4.50 -4.55
C ARG A 27 10.20 5.95 -4.67
N ASP A 28 11.16 6.36 -3.85
CA ASP A 28 11.65 7.73 -3.80
C ASP A 28 12.30 8.14 -5.13
N ALA A 29 13.07 7.26 -5.74
CA ALA A 29 13.63 7.47 -7.08
C ALA A 29 12.53 7.71 -8.13
N ILE A 30 11.42 6.96 -8.08
CA ILE A 30 10.26 7.16 -8.97
C ILE A 30 9.61 8.52 -8.70
N LEU A 31 9.36 8.87 -7.45
CA LEU A 31 8.70 10.13 -7.08
C LEU A 31 9.52 11.38 -7.45
N HIS A 32 10.85 11.29 -7.40
CA HIS A 32 11.76 12.37 -7.79
C HIS A 32 12.09 12.39 -9.31
N SER A 33 11.64 11.41 -10.07
CA SER A 33 11.86 11.31 -11.50
C SER A 33 10.83 12.09 -12.31
N VAL A 34 10.94 12.00 -13.63
CA VAL A 34 9.93 12.50 -14.57
C VAL A 34 8.74 11.56 -14.73
N LEU A 35 8.82 10.36 -14.13
CA LEU A 35 7.74 9.38 -14.17
C LEU A 35 6.54 9.90 -13.37
N ARG A 36 5.35 9.64 -13.89
CA ARG A 36 4.07 10.01 -13.23
C ARG A 36 3.15 8.80 -13.22
N PRO A 37 3.37 7.86 -12.30
CA PRO A 37 2.50 6.69 -12.20
C PRO A 37 1.07 7.11 -11.79
N MET A 38 0.07 6.33 -12.24
CA MET A 38 -1.32 6.50 -11.84
C MET A 38 -1.56 6.03 -10.39
N ALA A 39 -0.86 4.97 -10.00
CA ALA A 39 -0.86 4.46 -8.64
C ALA A 39 0.51 3.87 -8.29
N LEU A 40 0.86 3.97 -7.02
CA LEU A 40 2.12 3.51 -6.47
C LEU A 40 1.85 2.92 -5.07
N GLU A 41 2.02 1.60 -4.94
CA GLU A 41 1.73 0.88 -3.70
C GLU A 41 2.96 0.12 -3.23
N ILE A 42 3.25 0.17 -1.91
CA ILE A 42 4.18 -0.75 -1.28
C ILE A 42 3.38 -1.76 -0.47
N VAL A 43 3.65 -3.03 -0.70
CA VAL A 43 2.99 -4.17 -0.06
C VAL A 43 4.01 -4.91 0.78
N SER A 44 3.73 -5.14 2.07
CA SER A 44 4.60 -5.90 2.96
C SER A 44 4.63 -7.39 2.61
N PRO A 45 5.68 -8.15 2.99
CA PRO A 45 5.77 -9.57 2.68
C PRO A 45 4.55 -10.41 3.11
N PRO A 46 3.94 -10.21 4.30
CA PRO A 46 2.72 -10.96 4.65
C PRO A 46 1.53 -10.62 3.76
N ALA A 47 1.40 -9.36 3.32
CA ALA A 47 0.35 -8.96 2.39
C ALA A 47 0.64 -9.48 0.98
N ALA A 48 1.89 -9.40 0.51
CA ALA A 48 2.32 -9.91 -0.79
C ALA A 48 2.06 -11.42 -0.91
N ALA A 49 2.37 -12.20 0.12
CA ALA A 49 2.08 -13.63 0.14
C ALA A 49 0.59 -13.93 -0.04
N SER A 50 -0.30 -13.13 0.54
CA SER A 50 -1.75 -13.25 0.36
C SER A 50 -2.21 -12.88 -1.07
N LEU A 51 -1.39 -12.13 -1.80
CA LEU A 51 -1.62 -11.71 -3.19
C LEU A 51 -0.89 -12.60 -4.22
N GLY A 52 -0.22 -13.68 -3.77
CA GLY A 52 0.54 -14.57 -4.64
C GLY A 52 1.92 -14.06 -5.05
N ALA A 53 2.46 -13.06 -4.33
CA ALA A 53 3.79 -12.48 -4.54
C ALA A 53 4.69 -12.70 -3.31
N SER A 54 5.96 -12.30 -3.38
CA SER A 54 6.93 -12.50 -2.30
C SER A 54 7.79 -11.26 -2.06
N GLY A 55 8.27 -11.11 -0.83
CA GLY A 55 9.07 -9.97 -0.41
C GLY A 55 8.25 -8.69 -0.27
N TYR A 56 8.93 -7.56 -0.24
CA TYR A 56 8.29 -6.25 -0.38
C TYR A 56 8.00 -5.99 -1.85
N VAL A 57 6.75 -5.72 -2.19
CA VAL A 57 6.34 -5.47 -3.59
C VAL A 57 6.00 -4.02 -3.78
N LEU A 58 6.71 -3.35 -4.69
CA LEU A 58 6.36 -2.02 -5.17
C LEU A 58 5.57 -2.18 -6.47
N SER A 59 4.27 -1.89 -6.42
CA SER A 59 3.36 -1.94 -7.55
C SER A 59 3.27 -0.55 -8.20
N VAL A 60 3.65 -0.44 -9.46
CA VAL A 60 3.68 0.82 -10.22
C VAL A 60 2.69 0.74 -11.36
N ARG A 61 1.53 1.39 -11.22
CA ARG A 61 0.54 1.47 -12.30
C ARG A 61 0.78 2.65 -13.18
N VAL A 62 0.84 2.42 -14.48
CA VAL A 62 1.11 3.45 -15.48
C VAL A 62 0.10 3.41 -16.60
N SER A 63 -0.02 4.50 -17.34
CA SER A 63 -0.90 4.59 -18.51
C SER A 63 -0.27 5.41 -19.61
N GLY A 64 -0.63 5.13 -20.85
CA GLY A 64 -0.19 5.88 -22.02
C GLY A 64 -0.24 5.08 -23.30
N SER A 65 0.49 5.58 -24.32
CA SER A 65 0.73 4.84 -25.54
C SER A 65 1.75 3.71 -25.33
N ALA A 66 1.84 2.77 -26.25
CA ALA A 66 2.82 1.68 -26.20
C ALA A 66 4.27 2.19 -26.00
N GLY A 67 4.64 3.31 -26.64
CA GLY A 67 5.96 3.94 -26.47
C GLY A 67 6.20 4.47 -25.06
N VAL A 68 5.15 5.01 -24.42
CA VAL A 68 5.21 5.45 -23.00
C VAL A 68 5.38 4.26 -22.09
N LEU A 69 4.60 3.19 -22.28
CA LEU A 69 4.72 1.98 -21.46
C LEU A 69 6.09 1.32 -21.62
N ALA A 70 6.63 1.24 -22.83
CA ALA A 70 7.98 0.73 -23.09
C ALA A 70 9.07 1.56 -22.39
N ARG A 71 8.91 2.89 -22.34
CA ARG A 71 9.80 3.78 -21.60
C ARG A 71 9.75 3.47 -20.10
N TYR A 72 8.56 3.32 -19.52
CA TYR A 72 8.42 2.95 -18.11
C TYR A 72 9.08 1.60 -17.81
N ALA A 73 8.87 0.59 -18.66
CA ALA A 73 9.52 -0.71 -18.50
C ALA A 73 11.05 -0.59 -18.43
N LYS A 74 11.64 0.24 -19.30
CA LYS A 74 13.08 0.49 -19.33
C LYS A 74 13.57 1.24 -18.07
N GLU A 75 12.88 2.31 -17.66
CA GLU A 75 13.32 3.15 -16.53
C GLU A 75 13.09 2.48 -15.16
N LEU A 76 12.05 1.64 -15.04
CA LEU A 76 11.80 0.87 -13.82
C LEU A 76 12.79 -0.29 -13.64
N GLY A 77 13.38 -0.80 -14.73
CA GLY A 77 14.29 -1.93 -14.72
C GLY A 77 13.57 -3.28 -14.64
N ALA A 78 14.23 -4.28 -14.06
CA ALA A 78 13.66 -5.62 -13.94
C ALA A 78 12.41 -5.60 -13.02
N GLY A 79 11.30 -6.13 -13.53
CA GLY A 79 10.04 -6.30 -12.80
C GLY A 79 9.07 -7.11 -13.64
N GLU A 80 8.08 -7.71 -13.00
CA GLU A 80 6.98 -8.36 -13.69
C GLU A 80 6.02 -7.31 -14.24
N ALA A 81 5.72 -7.38 -15.52
CA ALA A 81 4.74 -6.51 -16.16
C ALA A 81 3.39 -7.22 -16.25
N LEU A 82 2.40 -6.68 -15.54
CA LEU A 82 1.02 -7.15 -15.61
C LEU A 82 0.25 -6.34 -16.65
N THR A 83 -0.48 -7.04 -17.51
CA THR A 83 -1.37 -6.43 -18.50
C THR A 83 -2.76 -7.06 -18.45
N GLU A 84 -3.77 -6.32 -18.94
CA GLU A 84 -5.13 -6.79 -19.10
C GLU A 84 -5.73 -7.45 -17.84
N GLY A 85 -6.14 -8.71 -17.94
CA GLY A 85 -6.81 -9.43 -16.86
C GLY A 85 -5.96 -9.60 -15.60
N ALA A 86 -4.65 -9.79 -15.73
CA ALA A 86 -3.74 -9.92 -14.60
C ALA A 86 -3.62 -8.58 -13.83
N GLU A 87 -3.53 -7.46 -14.54
CA GLU A 87 -3.55 -6.13 -13.94
C GLU A 87 -4.86 -5.86 -13.19
N ALA A 88 -5.99 -6.14 -13.84
CA ALA A 88 -7.31 -5.95 -13.22
C ALA A 88 -7.47 -6.80 -11.95
N SER A 89 -7.02 -8.06 -11.99
CA SER A 89 -7.06 -8.97 -10.84
C SER A 89 -6.18 -8.47 -9.69
N TRP A 90 -4.97 -7.98 -9.97
CA TRP A 90 -4.07 -7.42 -8.97
C TRP A 90 -4.71 -6.24 -8.23
N TRP A 91 -5.19 -5.24 -8.98
CA TRP A 91 -5.78 -4.05 -8.38
C TRP A 91 -7.10 -4.34 -7.67
N LYS A 92 -7.88 -5.29 -8.16
CA LYS A 92 -9.05 -5.79 -7.45
C LYS A 92 -8.66 -6.39 -6.10
N SER A 93 -7.63 -7.25 -6.06
CA SER A 93 -7.15 -7.86 -4.82
C SER A 93 -6.60 -6.83 -3.83
N ILE A 94 -5.91 -5.77 -4.30
CA ILE A 94 -5.48 -4.64 -3.46
C ILE A 94 -6.69 -3.90 -2.89
N SER A 95 -7.67 -3.55 -3.71
CA SER A 95 -8.85 -2.79 -3.28
C SER A 95 -9.77 -3.58 -2.33
N GLU A 96 -9.86 -4.89 -2.50
CA GLU A 96 -10.66 -5.79 -1.66
C GLU A 96 -9.89 -6.37 -0.47
N PHE A 97 -8.60 -6.01 -0.31
CA PHE A 97 -7.73 -6.62 0.70
C PHE A 97 -8.29 -6.47 2.13
N SER A 98 -8.81 -5.30 2.48
CA SER A 98 -9.40 -5.06 3.80
C SER A 98 -10.62 -5.95 4.04
N ALA A 99 -11.51 -6.09 3.06
CA ALA A 99 -12.70 -6.93 3.18
C ALA A 99 -12.33 -8.42 3.33
N GLU A 100 -11.35 -8.88 2.54
CA GLU A 100 -10.86 -10.25 2.61
C GLU A 100 -10.12 -10.54 3.92
N PHE A 101 -9.34 -9.57 4.42
CA PHE A 101 -8.69 -9.69 5.72
C PHE A 101 -9.72 -9.83 6.84
N ILE A 102 -10.75 -8.97 6.89
CA ILE A 102 -11.80 -9.01 7.90
C ILE A 102 -12.57 -10.33 7.84
N ARG A 103 -12.86 -10.82 6.63
CA ARG A 103 -13.53 -12.11 6.45
C ARG A 103 -12.75 -13.28 7.05
N ARG A 104 -11.41 -13.26 6.92
CA ARG A 104 -10.51 -14.30 7.47
C ARG A 104 -10.19 -14.09 8.94
N GLN A 105 -10.19 -12.85 9.40
CA GLN A 105 -9.83 -12.41 10.75
C GLN A 105 -10.94 -11.53 11.36
N PRO A 106 -12.09 -12.10 11.76
CA PRO A 106 -13.22 -11.32 12.26
C PRO A 106 -12.88 -10.50 13.51
N ASN A 107 -11.89 -10.95 14.30
CA ASN A 107 -11.39 -10.24 15.47
C ASN A 107 -10.23 -9.29 15.17
N GLY A 108 -9.89 -9.13 13.90
CA GLY A 108 -8.82 -8.26 13.46
C GLY A 108 -9.20 -6.78 13.53
N VAL A 109 -8.19 -5.94 13.33
CA VAL A 109 -8.32 -4.48 13.25
C VAL A 109 -7.69 -4.01 11.95
N VAL A 110 -8.36 -3.11 11.25
CA VAL A 110 -7.80 -2.37 10.12
C VAL A 110 -7.55 -0.93 10.59
N LEU A 111 -6.29 -0.56 10.66
CA LEU A 111 -5.84 0.78 11.04
C LEU A 111 -5.31 1.51 9.82
N ARG A 112 -5.88 2.67 9.52
CA ARG A 112 -5.35 3.61 8.53
C ARG A 112 -4.46 4.63 9.23
N LEU A 113 -3.23 4.75 8.76
CA LEU A 113 -2.25 5.74 9.19
C LEU A 113 -1.98 6.71 8.05
N SER A 114 -1.94 8.00 8.34
CA SER A 114 -1.54 9.05 7.40
C SER A 114 -0.30 9.73 7.94
N THR A 115 0.80 9.62 7.20
CA THR A 115 2.13 10.05 7.63
C THR A 115 2.81 10.85 6.53
N LYS A 116 3.94 11.48 6.86
CA LYS A 116 4.85 11.97 5.83
C LYS A 116 5.41 10.77 5.04
N LEU A 117 5.76 10.99 3.78
CA LEU A 117 6.36 9.94 2.95
C LEU A 117 7.67 9.38 3.55
N THR A 118 8.44 10.23 4.24
CA THR A 118 9.65 9.85 4.96
C THR A 118 9.41 8.87 6.09
N ASP A 119 8.21 8.87 6.66
CA ASP A 119 7.87 8.06 7.84
C ASP A 119 7.26 6.71 7.45
N THR A 120 6.96 6.49 6.17
CA THR A 120 6.41 5.22 5.67
C THR A 120 7.22 4.01 6.13
N GLN A 121 8.56 4.13 6.10
CA GLN A 121 9.47 3.08 6.55
C GLN A 121 9.29 2.74 8.04
N ALA A 122 9.13 3.76 8.89
CA ALA A 122 8.90 3.57 10.32
C ALA A 122 7.58 2.84 10.59
N VAL A 123 6.52 3.16 9.85
CA VAL A 123 5.23 2.44 9.94
C VAL A 123 5.42 0.96 9.62
N PHE A 124 6.07 0.64 8.49
CA PHE A 124 6.30 -0.75 8.09
C PHE A 124 7.12 -1.55 9.11
N ARG A 125 8.09 -0.91 9.78
CA ARG A 125 8.91 -1.57 10.83
C ARG A 125 8.13 -1.84 12.10
N LEU A 126 7.09 -1.04 12.41
CA LEU A 126 6.23 -1.22 13.57
C LEU A 126 5.13 -2.27 13.35
N VAL A 127 4.73 -2.51 12.10
CA VAL A 127 3.66 -3.45 11.76
C VAL A 127 4.24 -4.83 11.47
N SER A 128 4.01 -5.78 12.35
CA SER A 128 4.45 -7.17 12.14
C SER A 128 3.53 -7.97 11.20
N GLY A 129 2.32 -7.47 10.94
CA GLY A 129 1.31 -8.08 10.07
C GLY A 129 1.31 -7.58 8.63
N PRO A 130 0.27 -7.92 7.87
CA PRO A 130 0.06 -7.35 6.55
C PRO A 130 -0.02 -5.82 6.61
N CYS A 131 0.57 -5.16 5.61
CA CYS A 131 0.61 -3.72 5.51
C CYS A 131 0.65 -3.32 4.04
N ILE A 132 -0.19 -2.36 3.65
CA ILE A 132 -0.24 -1.82 2.28
C ILE A 132 -0.20 -0.30 2.39
N SER A 133 0.72 0.33 1.69
CA SER A 133 0.88 1.78 1.65
C SER A 133 0.61 2.34 0.26
N HIS A 134 -0.26 3.34 0.19
CA HIS A 134 -0.37 4.24 -0.95
C HIS A 134 0.87 5.13 -1.00
N ALA A 135 1.93 4.59 -1.60
CA ALA A 135 3.29 5.06 -1.46
C ALA A 135 3.56 6.46 -2.04
N GLY A 136 2.62 7.01 -2.80
CA GLY A 136 2.66 8.39 -3.29
C GLY A 136 1.96 9.42 -2.38
N SER A 137 1.23 8.98 -1.35
CA SER A 137 0.44 9.86 -0.47
C SER A 137 0.74 9.73 1.02
N GLY A 138 1.53 8.72 1.43
CA GLY A 138 1.82 8.45 2.83
C GLY A 138 0.67 7.83 3.64
N VAL A 139 -0.40 7.37 2.97
CA VAL A 139 -1.48 6.61 3.60
C VAL A 139 -1.11 5.14 3.65
N THR A 140 -1.17 4.54 4.83
CA THR A 140 -0.82 3.14 5.04
C THR A 140 -1.92 2.42 5.82
N PHE A 141 -2.34 1.27 5.32
CA PHE A 141 -3.26 0.36 6.00
C PHE A 141 -2.46 -0.73 6.69
N ALA A 142 -2.60 -0.81 8.02
CA ALA A 142 -2.04 -1.86 8.86
C ALA A 142 -3.14 -2.84 9.25
N TYR A 143 -2.90 -4.13 9.06
CA TYR A 143 -3.86 -5.20 9.30
C TYR A 143 -3.41 -6.00 10.51
N LEU A 144 -4.06 -5.78 11.64
CA LEU A 144 -3.72 -6.37 12.93
C LEU A 144 -4.63 -7.57 13.20
N THR A 145 -4.06 -8.69 13.60
CA THR A 145 -4.84 -9.91 13.88
C THR A 145 -5.67 -9.82 15.16
N SER A 146 -5.39 -8.84 16.01
CA SER A 146 -6.11 -8.63 17.26
C SER A 146 -6.08 -7.16 17.70
N TRP A 147 -7.07 -6.79 18.55
CA TRP A 147 -7.15 -5.48 19.18
C TRP A 147 -5.92 -5.16 20.07
N GLN A 148 -5.32 -6.18 20.67
CA GLN A 148 -4.17 -6.02 21.58
C GLN A 148 -2.94 -5.45 20.90
N ALA A 149 -2.85 -5.56 19.57
CA ALA A 149 -1.75 -4.98 18.81
C ALA A 149 -1.94 -3.46 18.52
N LEU A 150 -3.18 -2.94 18.66
CA LEU A 150 -3.49 -1.55 18.34
C LEU A 150 -2.78 -0.53 19.24
N PRO A 151 -2.74 -0.67 20.60
CA PRO A 151 -2.21 0.35 21.50
C PRO A 151 -0.78 0.78 21.17
N ALA A 152 0.08 -0.15 20.76
CA ALA A 152 1.47 0.14 20.42
C ALA A 152 1.57 1.06 19.19
N LEU A 153 0.81 0.76 18.13
CA LEU A 153 0.75 1.59 16.92
C LEU A 153 0.07 2.94 17.18
N TRP A 154 -0.98 2.94 17.99
CA TRP A 154 -1.67 4.17 18.37
C TRP A 154 -0.76 5.11 19.14
N HIS A 155 -0.01 4.56 20.12
CA HIS A 155 0.98 5.33 20.87
C HIS A 155 2.09 5.89 19.97
N ALA A 156 2.61 5.06 19.05
CA ALA A 156 3.60 5.50 18.07
C ALA A 156 3.06 6.61 17.15
N ALA A 157 1.79 6.53 16.75
CA ALA A 157 1.14 7.58 15.96
C ALA A 157 1.11 8.92 16.73
N ILE A 158 0.71 8.90 18.01
CA ILE A 158 0.72 10.09 18.86
C ILE A 158 2.13 10.67 18.96
N GLN A 159 3.14 9.85 19.27
CA GLN A 159 4.52 10.30 19.45
C GLN A 159 5.13 10.91 18.20
N ASN A 160 4.75 10.42 17.01
CA ASN A 160 5.31 10.89 15.73
C ASN A 160 4.42 11.94 15.05
N GLY A 161 3.28 12.32 15.64
CA GLY A 161 2.34 13.28 15.05
C GLY A 161 1.69 12.73 13.76
N TRP A 162 1.46 11.42 13.70
CA TRP A 162 0.73 10.78 12.59
C TRP A 162 -0.77 10.84 12.86
N SER A 163 -1.56 11.03 11.81
CA SER A 163 -3.01 10.81 11.93
C SER A 163 -3.32 9.32 11.80
N ALA A 164 -4.26 8.86 12.61
CA ALA A 164 -4.66 7.47 12.62
C ALA A 164 -6.20 7.32 12.68
N ALA A 165 -6.74 6.30 12.03
CA ALA A 165 -8.16 5.97 12.10
C ALA A 165 -8.35 4.45 12.10
N VAL A 166 -9.16 3.96 13.03
CA VAL A 166 -9.60 2.57 13.03
C VAL A 166 -10.74 2.44 12.02
N GLU A 167 -10.44 1.89 10.84
CA GLU A 167 -11.41 1.67 9.77
C GLU A 167 -12.32 0.48 10.08
N PHE A 168 -11.77 -0.53 10.74
CA PHE A 168 -12.51 -1.69 11.20
C PHE A 168 -11.95 -2.23 12.52
N ALA A 169 -12.87 -2.60 13.44
CA ALA A 169 -12.62 -3.43 14.62
C ALA A 169 -13.93 -4.11 15.02
N PRO A 170 -13.90 -5.21 15.79
CA PRO A 170 -15.10 -5.81 16.37
C PRO A 170 -15.91 -4.79 17.17
N GLU A 171 -17.24 -4.88 17.08
CA GLU A 171 -18.16 -3.88 17.66
C GLU A 171 -17.92 -3.65 19.14
N GLU A 172 -17.76 -4.74 19.91
CA GLU A 172 -17.51 -4.69 21.36
C GLU A 172 -16.20 -4.00 21.74
N LYS A 173 -15.26 -3.86 20.79
CA LYS A 173 -13.98 -3.16 20.98
C LYS A 173 -14.04 -1.68 20.63
N ARG A 174 -15.06 -1.25 19.88
CA ARG A 174 -15.22 0.14 19.47
C ARG A 174 -15.96 1.00 20.45
N ILE A 175 -16.80 0.37 21.31
CA ILE A 175 -17.65 1.09 22.27
C ILE A 175 -16.79 1.81 23.31
N GLY A 176 -16.97 3.15 23.41
CA GLY A 176 -16.25 3.99 24.37
C GLY A 176 -14.76 4.20 24.08
N GLN A 177 -14.28 3.85 22.87
CA GLN A 177 -12.90 4.03 22.47
C GLN A 177 -12.75 5.23 21.52
N GLU A 178 -11.60 5.90 21.59
CA GLU A 178 -11.20 6.87 20.59
C GLU A 178 -10.70 6.12 19.34
N LEU A 179 -11.38 6.33 18.22
CA LEU A 179 -11.09 5.63 16.95
C LEU A 179 -10.38 6.51 15.93
N TRP A 180 -10.11 7.78 16.29
CA TRP A 180 -9.55 8.80 15.41
C TRP A 180 -8.46 9.57 16.14
N LEU A 181 -7.36 9.80 15.44
CA LEU A 181 -6.27 10.67 15.86
C LEU A 181 -5.96 11.61 14.68
N LEU A 182 -6.14 12.91 14.88
CA LEU A 182 -5.91 13.95 13.88
C LEU A 182 -4.55 14.64 14.08
#